data_3289bc61af5819e7c0598bb15f428832
#
_entry.id   3289bc61af5819e7c0598bb15f428832
#
_cell.length_a   1.000
_cell.length_b   1.000
_cell.length_c   1.000
_cell.angle_alpha   90.00
_cell.angle_beta   90.00
_cell.angle_gamma   90.00
#
_symmetry.space_group_name_H-M   'P 1'
#
loop_
_entity.id
_entity.type
_entity.pdbx_description
1 polymer ?
#
loop_
_entity_poly.entity_id
_entity_poly.type
_entity_poly.pdbx_seq_one_letter_code
_entity_poly.pdbx_strand_id
1 'polypeptide(L)'
;MKAAKTYPTQYLQTVSRAVTVLRAFKGGSRDMSLKELTEELKLNKVTTFRLARTLAYEGLLVQDPASDRYSLSFGCLALVDAMLNRDGLAEISRKHLRVAREETGETATILVREGWDRVVIATEASLQPVRYVMEVGRRNRVYLSGSGACLVSGMTEEERESLFEFIETDPIARKYSLTKDVLLGRLEHIKENGWGTAQGEWAEEASGVAAPVYDREGEVIAAIAIAMPRSRYNKSYRHKCAPAALKAAKLIGEEYDSINR
;
A
#
# COMPACT_ATOMS: atom_id res chain seq x y z
N MET A 1 17.68 -8.70 18.70
CA MET A 1 16.71 -9.79 18.98
C MET A 1 15.37 -9.35 18.44
N LYS A 2 14.76 -10.10 17.49
CA LYS A 2 13.39 -9.81 17.04
C LYS A 2 12.45 -10.18 18.20
N ALA A 3 11.63 -9.26 18.65
CA ALA A 3 10.60 -9.53 19.63
C ALA A 3 9.76 -10.74 19.17
N ALA A 4 9.54 -11.70 20.07
CA ALA A 4 8.70 -12.86 19.81
C ALA A 4 7.28 -12.36 19.48
N LYS A 5 6.78 -12.65 18.28
CA LYS A 5 5.38 -12.38 17.94
C LYS A 5 4.49 -13.18 18.88
N THR A 6 3.77 -12.52 19.75
CA THR A 6 2.71 -13.16 20.54
C THR A 6 1.55 -13.44 19.59
N TYR A 7 1.24 -14.70 19.37
CA TYR A 7 0.15 -15.10 18.48
C TYR A 7 -1.15 -15.29 19.29
N PRO A 8 -2.33 -14.97 18.72
CA PRO A 8 -3.61 -15.26 19.35
C PRO A 8 -3.76 -16.77 19.64
N THR A 9 -4.54 -17.13 20.63
CA THR A 9 -4.74 -18.53 21.08
C THR A 9 -5.27 -19.46 19.94
N GLN A 10 -5.94 -18.89 18.93
CA GLN A 10 -6.52 -19.60 17.78
C GLN A 10 -5.64 -19.54 16.52
N TYR A 11 -4.36 -19.21 16.65
CA TYR A 11 -3.46 -19.05 15.51
C TYR A 11 -2.96 -20.39 14.96
N LEU A 12 -3.29 -20.68 13.70
CA LEU A 12 -2.80 -21.86 13.00
C LEU A 12 -1.47 -21.59 12.30
N GLN A 13 -0.39 -22.03 12.90
CA GLN A 13 0.97 -21.81 12.40
C GLN A 13 1.19 -22.35 10.98
N THR A 14 0.55 -23.47 10.63
CA THR A 14 0.64 -24.06 9.28
C THR A 14 0.07 -23.12 8.23
N VAL A 15 -1.09 -22.51 8.47
CA VAL A 15 -1.71 -21.53 7.57
C VAL A 15 -0.81 -20.30 7.42
N SER A 16 -0.29 -19.80 8.50
CA SER A 16 0.65 -18.66 8.47
C SER A 16 1.90 -18.96 7.64
N ARG A 17 2.46 -20.15 7.79
CA ARG A 17 3.62 -20.61 7.00
C ARG A 17 3.28 -20.70 5.51
N ALA A 18 2.10 -21.22 5.16
CA ALA A 18 1.62 -21.28 3.77
C ALA A 18 1.51 -19.88 3.16
N VAL A 19 0.93 -18.91 3.87
CA VAL A 19 0.88 -17.51 3.45
C VAL A 19 2.29 -16.92 3.31
N THR A 20 3.24 -17.30 4.18
CA THR A 20 4.63 -16.82 4.08
C THR A 20 5.32 -17.38 2.83
N VAL A 21 5.00 -18.63 2.40
CA VAL A 21 5.47 -19.18 1.11
C VAL A 21 4.99 -18.31 -0.06
N LEU A 22 3.70 -17.98 -0.12
CA LEU A 22 3.18 -17.09 -1.20
C LEU A 22 3.86 -15.71 -1.19
N ARG A 23 4.12 -15.17 0.00
CA ARG A 23 4.80 -13.88 0.17
C ARG A 23 6.30 -13.89 -0.16
N ALA A 24 6.92 -15.05 -0.34
CA ALA A 24 8.31 -15.17 -0.75
C ALA A 24 8.54 -14.72 -2.21
N PHE A 25 7.52 -14.85 -3.06
CA PHE A 25 7.56 -14.42 -4.47
C PHE A 25 7.41 -12.88 -4.60
N LYS A 26 8.35 -12.13 -4.01
CA LYS A 26 8.38 -10.66 -4.03
C LYS A 26 9.52 -10.15 -4.89
N GLY A 27 9.41 -8.88 -5.34
CA GLY A 27 10.55 -8.13 -5.86
C GLY A 27 11.15 -8.64 -7.16
N GLY A 28 10.34 -9.29 -8.02
CA GLY A 28 10.79 -9.72 -9.35
C GLY A 28 11.28 -11.17 -9.42
N SER A 29 11.34 -11.91 -8.32
CA SER A 29 11.56 -13.37 -8.36
C SER A 29 10.32 -14.03 -8.96
N ARG A 30 10.39 -14.34 -10.27
CA ARG A 30 9.28 -14.99 -10.99
C ARG A 30 9.10 -16.44 -10.58
N ASP A 31 10.19 -17.10 -10.19
CA ASP A 31 10.21 -18.49 -9.74
C ASP A 31 11.26 -18.72 -8.65
N MET A 32 11.09 -19.76 -7.85
CA MET A 32 12.01 -20.17 -6.78
C MET A 32 12.12 -21.70 -6.74
N SER A 33 13.34 -22.22 -6.56
CA SER A 33 13.56 -23.62 -6.25
C SER A 33 13.13 -23.92 -4.80
N LEU A 34 12.90 -25.20 -4.49
CA LEU A 34 12.63 -25.64 -3.11
C LEU A 34 13.75 -25.22 -2.13
N LYS A 35 14.99 -25.20 -2.59
CA LYS A 35 16.15 -24.79 -1.79
C LYS A 35 16.05 -23.31 -1.43
N GLU A 36 15.84 -22.43 -2.41
CA GLU A 36 15.70 -20.99 -2.21
C GLU A 36 14.50 -20.66 -1.29
N LEU A 37 13.35 -21.31 -1.48
CA LEU A 37 12.21 -21.19 -0.58
C LEU A 37 12.55 -21.63 0.85
N THR A 38 13.30 -22.72 1.02
CA THR A 38 13.70 -23.24 2.33
C THR A 38 14.61 -22.24 3.07
N GLU A 39 15.56 -21.64 2.36
CA GLU A 39 16.47 -20.62 2.89
C GLU A 39 15.73 -19.33 3.26
N GLU A 40 14.88 -18.81 2.37
CA GLU A 40 14.09 -17.60 2.59
C GLU A 40 13.14 -17.74 3.79
N LEU A 41 12.47 -18.88 3.90
CA LEU A 41 11.48 -19.15 4.96
C LEU A 41 12.13 -19.56 6.29
N LYS A 42 13.42 -19.93 6.29
CA LYS A 42 14.11 -20.52 7.45
C LYS A 42 13.36 -21.69 8.06
N LEU A 43 12.76 -22.54 7.22
CA LEU A 43 12.07 -23.77 7.58
C LEU A 43 12.90 -24.98 7.18
N ASN A 44 12.57 -26.17 7.69
CA ASN A 44 13.17 -27.39 7.18
C ASN A 44 12.60 -27.77 5.80
N LYS A 45 13.40 -28.47 5.00
CA LYS A 45 13.08 -28.87 3.62
C LYS A 45 11.76 -29.63 3.49
N VAL A 46 11.47 -30.55 4.42
CA VAL A 46 10.24 -31.36 4.39
C VAL A 46 9.00 -30.49 4.58
N THR A 47 9.04 -29.57 5.54
CA THR A 47 7.92 -28.63 5.79
C THR A 47 7.72 -27.72 4.59
N THR A 48 8.80 -27.13 4.04
CA THR A 48 8.73 -26.25 2.87
C THR A 48 8.13 -26.99 1.66
N PHE A 49 8.59 -28.22 1.41
CA PHE A 49 8.08 -29.07 0.34
C PHE A 49 6.56 -29.35 0.50
N ARG A 50 6.12 -29.76 1.70
CA ARG A 50 4.71 -30.01 1.96
C ARG A 50 3.85 -28.78 1.76
N LEU A 51 4.30 -27.62 2.22
CA LEU A 51 3.59 -26.34 2.02
C LEU A 51 3.49 -25.97 0.54
N ALA A 52 4.62 -26.02 -0.19
CA ALA A 52 4.65 -25.70 -1.62
C ALA A 52 3.77 -26.66 -2.44
N ARG A 53 3.82 -27.96 -2.16
CA ARG A 53 2.95 -28.97 -2.82
C ARG A 53 1.48 -28.77 -2.52
N THR A 54 1.12 -28.44 -1.27
CA THR A 54 -0.27 -28.13 -0.92
C THR A 54 -0.75 -26.89 -1.67
N LEU A 55 0.05 -25.80 -1.68
CA LEU A 55 -0.31 -24.59 -2.41
C LEU A 55 -0.41 -24.82 -3.92
N ALA A 56 0.41 -25.72 -4.49
CA ALA A 56 0.30 -26.10 -5.88
C ALA A 56 -0.97 -26.91 -6.15
N TYR A 57 -1.34 -27.83 -5.26
CA TYR A 57 -2.60 -28.58 -5.34
C TYR A 57 -3.82 -27.66 -5.26
N GLU A 58 -3.78 -26.67 -4.38
CA GLU A 58 -4.82 -25.62 -4.23
C GLU A 58 -4.81 -24.58 -5.36
N GLY A 59 -3.92 -24.71 -6.36
CA GLY A 59 -3.87 -23.84 -7.53
C GLY A 59 -3.28 -22.44 -7.26
N LEU A 60 -2.64 -22.20 -6.10
CA LEU A 60 -2.00 -20.93 -5.78
C LEU A 60 -0.53 -20.88 -6.20
N LEU A 61 0.11 -22.02 -6.33
CA LEU A 61 1.43 -22.17 -6.96
C LEU A 61 1.33 -23.07 -8.19
N VAL A 62 2.34 -23.00 -9.04
CA VAL A 62 2.61 -23.96 -10.10
C VAL A 62 4.07 -24.38 -10.00
N GLN A 63 4.36 -25.67 -10.20
CA GLN A 63 5.71 -26.20 -10.32
C GLN A 63 5.99 -26.47 -11.78
N ASP A 64 7.06 -25.88 -12.32
CA ASP A 64 7.55 -26.19 -13.65
C ASP A 64 8.16 -27.60 -13.69
N PRO A 65 7.62 -28.52 -14.48
CA PRO A 65 8.11 -29.90 -14.53
C PRO A 65 9.53 -30.05 -15.12
N ALA A 66 10.03 -29.04 -15.87
CA ALA A 66 11.36 -29.10 -16.46
C ALA A 66 12.45 -28.61 -15.50
N SER A 67 12.15 -27.60 -14.69
CA SER A 67 13.11 -26.96 -13.79
C SER A 67 12.88 -27.28 -12.30
N ASP A 68 11.78 -27.93 -11.95
CA ASP A 68 11.31 -28.15 -10.58
C ASP A 68 11.13 -26.84 -9.75
N ARG A 69 11.10 -25.69 -10.40
CA ARG A 69 10.92 -24.39 -9.75
C ARG A 69 9.43 -24.08 -9.55
N TYR A 70 9.12 -23.39 -8.47
CA TYR A 70 7.78 -22.93 -8.12
C TYR A 70 7.59 -21.47 -8.51
N SER A 71 6.41 -21.13 -8.99
CA SER A 71 5.97 -19.74 -9.20
C SER A 71 4.52 -19.56 -8.73
N LEU A 72 4.08 -18.29 -8.60
CA LEU A 72 2.66 -18.02 -8.36
C LEU A 72 1.84 -18.47 -9.56
N SER A 73 0.73 -19.18 -9.30
CA SER A 73 -0.22 -19.62 -10.33
C SER A 73 -1.20 -18.50 -10.70
N PHE A 74 -1.75 -18.57 -11.90
CA PHE A 74 -2.88 -17.72 -12.31
C PHE A 74 -4.13 -17.91 -11.43
N GLY A 75 -4.25 -18.99 -10.65
CA GLY A 75 -5.29 -19.14 -9.64
C GLY A 75 -5.29 -18.02 -8.58
N CYS A 76 -4.17 -17.34 -8.35
CA CYS A 76 -4.12 -16.17 -7.50
C CYS A 76 -4.95 -14.99 -8.07
N LEU A 77 -5.20 -14.92 -9.40
CA LEU A 77 -5.98 -13.84 -10.01
C LEU A 77 -7.43 -13.84 -9.50
N ALA A 78 -8.01 -14.99 -9.22
CA ALA A 78 -9.37 -15.06 -8.69
C ALA A 78 -9.50 -14.36 -7.32
N LEU A 79 -8.45 -14.46 -6.47
CA LEU A 79 -8.41 -13.76 -5.18
C LEU A 79 -8.24 -12.26 -5.37
N VAL A 80 -7.43 -11.84 -6.34
CA VAL A 80 -7.22 -10.43 -6.68
C VAL A 80 -8.50 -9.84 -7.28
N ASP A 81 -9.16 -10.55 -8.20
CA ASP A 81 -10.41 -10.14 -8.84
C ASP A 81 -11.52 -9.93 -7.81
N ALA A 82 -11.73 -10.90 -6.91
CA ALA A 82 -12.70 -10.79 -5.83
C ALA A 82 -12.43 -9.60 -4.89
N MET A 83 -11.17 -9.23 -4.69
CA MET A 83 -10.78 -8.07 -3.88
C MET A 83 -10.98 -6.75 -4.64
N LEU A 84 -10.55 -6.67 -5.90
CA LEU A 84 -10.57 -5.42 -6.69
C LEU A 84 -11.99 -5.05 -7.13
N ASN A 85 -12.86 -6.05 -7.35
CA ASN A 85 -14.25 -5.85 -7.77
C ASN A 85 -15.22 -5.63 -6.58
N ARG A 86 -14.70 -5.61 -5.35
CA ARG A 86 -15.54 -5.43 -4.16
C ARG A 86 -16.33 -4.12 -4.19
N ASP A 87 -15.70 -3.03 -4.64
CA ASP A 87 -16.28 -1.68 -4.68
C ASP A 87 -15.88 -0.89 -5.94
N GLY A 88 -15.15 -1.52 -6.85
CA GLY A 88 -14.71 -0.91 -8.11
C GLY A 88 -13.67 0.22 -7.99
N LEU A 89 -13.29 0.62 -6.78
CA LEU A 89 -12.46 1.81 -6.54
C LEU A 89 -11.11 1.76 -7.27
N ALA A 90 -10.44 0.61 -7.32
CA ALA A 90 -9.16 0.46 -8.00
C ALA A 90 -9.30 0.68 -9.52
N GLU A 91 -10.35 0.16 -10.14
CA GLU A 91 -10.60 0.29 -11.58
C GLU A 91 -10.99 1.72 -11.94
N ILE A 92 -11.95 2.30 -11.21
CA ILE A 92 -12.36 3.71 -11.36
C ILE A 92 -11.13 4.63 -11.29
N SER A 93 -10.24 4.39 -10.34
CA SER A 93 -9.09 5.26 -10.11
C SER A 93 -8.12 5.29 -11.28
N ARG A 94 -7.94 4.21 -12.04
CA ARG A 94 -6.87 4.07 -13.05
C ARG A 94 -6.85 5.21 -14.06
N LYS A 95 -8.00 5.59 -14.62
CA LYS A 95 -8.06 6.68 -15.63
C LYS A 95 -7.68 8.03 -15.03
N HIS A 96 -8.10 8.31 -13.79
CA HIS A 96 -7.80 9.57 -13.11
C HIS A 96 -6.33 9.63 -12.66
N LEU A 97 -5.76 8.49 -12.22
CA LEU A 97 -4.33 8.37 -11.95
C LEU A 97 -3.49 8.61 -13.21
N ARG A 98 -3.93 8.10 -14.36
CA ARG A 98 -3.25 8.32 -15.65
C ARG A 98 -3.23 9.80 -16.00
N VAL A 99 -4.36 10.50 -15.89
CA VAL A 99 -4.44 11.94 -16.13
C VAL A 99 -3.52 12.71 -15.17
N ALA A 100 -3.56 12.38 -13.86
CA ALA A 100 -2.70 13.03 -12.87
C ALA A 100 -1.21 12.80 -13.17
N ARG A 101 -0.82 11.59 -13.61
CA ARG A 101 0.54 11.29 -14.07
C ARG A 101 0.91 12.12 -15.30
N GLU A 102 0.03 12.26 -16.28
CA GLU A 102 0.28 13.02 -17.50
C GLU A 102 0.42 14.51 -17.22
N GLU A 103 -0.45 15.07 -16.39
CA GLU A 103 -0.39 16.47 -15.95
C GLU A 103 0.87 16.80 -15.16
N THR A 104 1.34 15.89 -14.31
CA THR A 104 2.48 16.15 -13.39
C THR A 104 3.80 15.63 -13.93
N GLY A 105 3.78 14.55 -14.73
CA GLY A 105 4.96 13.79 -15.13
C GLY A 105 5.43 12.80 -14.07
N GLU A 106 4.73 12.67 -12.92
CA GLU A 106 5.14 11.87 -11.77
C GLU A 106 4.22 10.68 -11.54
N THR A 107 4.65 9.71 -10.73
CA THR A 107 3.86 8.53 -10.40
C THR A 107 2.63 8.91 -9.59
N ALA A 108 1.45 8.51 -10.06
CA ALA A 108 0.18 8.68 -9.36
C ALA A 108 -0.30 7.33 -8.80
N THR A 109 -0.76 7.31 -7.56
CA THR A 109 -1.09 6.08 -6.83
C THR A 109 -2.32 6.31 -5.97
N ILE A 110 -3.23 5.33 -5.90
CA ILE A 110 -4.35 5.32 -4.96
C ILE A 110 -4.07 4.33 -3.83
N LEU A 111 -4.39 4.74 -2.59
CA LEU A 111 -4.18 3.98 -1.38
C LEU A 111 -5.45 3.96 -0.54
N VAL A 112 -5.69 2.82 0.11
CA VAL A 112 -6.79 2.66 1.07
C VAL A 112 -6.25 2.32 2.46
N ARG A 113 -7.06 2.54 3.48
CA ARG A 113 -6.76 2.14 4.86
C ARG A 113 -7.19 0.70 5.10
N GLU A 114 -6.35 -0.07 5.75
CA GLU A 114 -6.67 -1.40 6.29
C GLU A 114 -6.08 -1.56 7.69
N GLY A 115 -6.91 -1.33 8.71
CA GLY A 115 -6.46 -1.22 10.10
C GLY A 115 -5.49 -0.04 10.27
N TRP A 116 -4.31 -0.32 10.84
CA TRP A 116 -3.23 0.66 11.02
C TRP A 116 -2.26 0.74 9.84
N ASP A 117 -2.59 0.10 8.72
CA ASP A 117 -1.81 0.18 7.50
C ASP A 117 -2.57 0.92 6.40
N ARG A 118 -1.83 1.47 5.45
CA ARG A 118 -2.31 1.89 4.15
C ARG A 118 -1.82 0.92 3.09
N VAL A 119 -2.65 0.62 2.12
CA VAL A 119 -2.37 -0.35 1.05
C VAL A 119 -2.50 0.33 -0.30
N VAL A 120 -1.55 0.08 -1.18
CA VAL A 120 -1.61 0.54 -2.58
C VAL A 120 -2.55 -0.38 -3.36
N ILE A 121 -3.61 0.16 -3.98
CA ILE A 121 -4.56 -0.62 -4.76
C ILE A 121 -4.46 -0.39 -6.27
N ALA A 122 -3.96 0.77 -6.72
CA ALA A 122 -3.60 1.00 -8.12
C ALA A 122 -2.47 2.02 -8.22
N THR A 123 -1.68 1.92 -9.30
CA THR A 123 -0.54 2.81 -9.58
C THR A 123 -0.41 3.04 -11.09
N GLU A 124 -0.24 4.30 -11.49
CA GLU A 124 0.20 4.72 -12.80
C GLU A 124 1.61 5.30 -12.70
N ALA A 125 2.60 4.51 -13.12
CA ALA A 125 4.02 4.87 -12.98
C ALA A 125 4.41 6.02 -13.91
N SER A 126 5.26 6.92 -13.41
CA SER A 126 5.91 7.96 -14.21
C SER A 126 6.68 7.35 -15.38
N LEU A 127 6.70 8.04 -16.51
CA LEU A 127 7.48 7.66 -17.68
C LEU A 127 8.92 8.19 -17.64
N GLN A 128 9.27 8.95 -16.61
CA GLN A 128 10.62 9.46 -16.40
C GLN A 128 11.62 8.33 -16.13
N PRO A 129 12.87 8.43 -16.61
CA PRO A 129 13.90 7.43 -16.34
C PRO A 129 14.15 7.21 -14.83
N VAL A 130 14.25 8.31 -14.09
CA VAL A 130 14.34 8.27 -12.62
C VAL A 130 12.96 8.57 -12.06
N ARG A 131 12.34 7.58 -11.45
CA ARG A 131 10.98 7.69 -10.90
C ARG A 131 10.85 6.93 -9.60
N TYR A 132 9.90 7.31 -8.80
CA TYR A 132 9.51 6.56 -7.62
C TYR A 132 8.19 5.83 -7.89
N VAL A 133 8.18 4.50 -7.74
CA VAL A 133 7.00 3.67 -7.99
C VAL A 133 6.60 2.95 -6.71
N MET A 134 5.33 3.05 -6.37
CA MET A 134 4.72 2.25 -5.30
C MET A 134 3.99 1.06 -5.91
N GLU A 135 4.45 -0.14 -5.56
CA GLU A 135 3.88 -1.39 -6.08
C GLU A 135 2.49 -1.66 -5.48
N VAL A 136 1.58 -2.15 -6.31
CA VAL A 136 0.25 -2.60 -5.85
C VAL A 136 0.39 -3.69 -4.79
N GLY A 137 -0.41 -3.63 -3.74
CA GLY A 137 -0.32 -4.52 -2.57
C GLY A 137 0.74 -4.10 -1.55
N ARG A 138 1.56 -3.09 -1.82
CA ARG A 138 2.52 -2.58 -0.83
C ARG A 138 1.79 -1.97 0.36
N ARG A 139 2.24 -2.35 1.55
CA ARG A 139 1.69 -1.90 2.84
C ARG A 139 2.71 -1.04 3.59
N ASN A 140 2.22 0.02 4.19
CA ASN A 140 2.99 0.84 5.12
C ASN A 140 2.04 1.33 6.23
N ARG A 141 2.59 1.78 7.34
CA ARG A 141 1.80 2.37 8.43
C ARG A 141 0.99 3.56 7.96
N VAL A 142 -0.29 3.60 8.36
CA VAL A 142 -1.23 4.64 7.94
C VAL A 142 -0.82 6.04 8.38
N TYR A 143 -0.10 6.17 9.50
CA TYR A 143 0.37 7.46 10.00
C TYR A 143 1.59 8.03 9.27
N LEU A 144 2.23 7.25 8.38
CA LEU A 144 3.41 7.71 7.62
C LEU A 144 2.98 8.48 6.37
N SER A 145 3.68 9.59 6.11
CA SER A 145 3.55 10.42 4.91
C SER A 145 2.22 11.18 4.75
N GLY A 146 2.18 12.04 3.73
CA GLY A 146 1.00 12.85 3.42
C GLY A 146 -0.23 12.01 3.05
N SER A 147 -0.05 10.92 2.27
CA SER A 147 -1.18 10.04 1.93
C SER A 147 -1.72 9.27 3.14
N GLY A 148 -0.86 8.93 4.07
CA GLY A 148 -1.31 8.34 5.33
C GLY A 148 -2.09 9.34 6.17
N ALA A 149 -1.58 10.57 6.31
CA ALA A 149 -2.31 11.63 7.02
C ALA A 149 -3.67 11.94 6.37
N CYS A 150 -3.78 11.89 5.03
CA CYS A 150 -5.06 12.00 4.33
C CYS A 150 -6.04 10.89 4.73
N LEU A 151 -5.60 9.65 4.88
CA LEU A 151 -6.44 8.55 5.34
C LEU A 151 -6.84 8.70 6.82
N VAL A 152 -5.91 9.20 7.66
CA VAL A 152 -6.19 9.47 9.08
C VAL A 152 -7.16 10.63 9.26
N SER A 153 -7.20 11.61 8.34
CA SER A 153 -8.13 12.73 8.44
C SER A 153 -9.61 12.30 8.41
N GLY A 154 -9.92 11.15 7.82
CA GLY A 154 -11.25 10.55 7.81
C GLY A 154 -11.58 9.66 9.02
N MET A 155 -10.64 9.47 9.95
CA MET A 155 -10.90 8.68 11.15
C MET A 155 -11.74 9.48 12.16
N THR A 156 -12.61 8.75 12.90
CA THR A 156 -13.29 9.30 14.07
C THR A 156 -12.28 9.69 15.16
N GLU A 157 -12.72 10.46 16.14
CA GLU A 157 -11.87 10.84 17.27
C GLU A 157 -11.39 9.62 18.07
N GLU A 158 -12.28 8.66 18.31
CA GLU A 158 -11.96 7.41 19.00
C GLU A 158 -10.92 6.56 18.24
N GLU A 159 -11.06 6.45 16.91
CA GLU A 159 -10.06 5.76 16.07
C GLU A 159 -8.70 6.47 16.10
N ARG A 160 -8.69 7.81 16.09
CA ARG A 160 -7.46 8.59 16.18
C ARG A 160 -6.74 8.43 17.53
N GLU A 161 -7.47 8.45 18.64
CA GLU A 161 -6.88 8.20 19.97
C GLU A 161 -6.27 6.80 20.03
N SER A 162 -6.99 5.77 19.56
CA SER A 162 -6.45 4.40 19.46
C SER A 162 -5.21 4.33 18.56
N LEU A 163 -5.16 5.11 17.47
CA LEU A 163 -3.99 5.22 16.61
C LEU A 163 -2.82 5.90 17.34
N PHE A 164 -3.06 6.92 18.14
CA PHE A 164 -2.02 7.61 18.91
C PHE A 164 -1.38 6.67 19.95
N GLU A 165 -2.17 5.88 20.67
CA GLU A 165 -1.66 4.84 21.58
C GLU A 165 -0.81 3.81 20.83
N PHE A 166 -1.25 3.41 19.63
CA PHE A 166 -0.48 2.50 18.79
C PHE A 166 0.86 3.10 18.35
N ILE A 167 0.89 4.38 17.96
CA ILE A 167 2.10 5.11 17.53
C ILE A 167 3.16 5.11 18.63
N GLU A 168 2.79 5.30 19.89
CA GLU A 168 3.71 5.34 21.01
C GLU A 168 4.50 4.02 21.19
N THR A 169 3.88 2.91 20.84
CA THR A 169 4.44 1.57 20.98
C THR A 169 5.08 1.01 19.73
N ASP A 170 4.74 1.55 18.54
CA ASP A 170 5.23 1.02 17.26
C ASP A 170 6.69 1.42 17.00
N PRO A 171 7.62 0.44 16.87
CA PRO A 171 9.02 0.71 16.52
C PRO A 171 9.21 1.48 15.21
N ILE A 172 8.24 1.40 14.29
CA ILE A 172 8.28 2.12 13.02
C ILE A 172 8.09 3.62 13.24
N ALA A 173 7.18 4.02 14.12
CA ALA A 173 6.98 5.42 14.47
C ALA A 173 8.28 6.04 15.04
N ARG A 174 8.94 5.33 15.94
CA ARG A 174 10.23 5.75 16.52
C ARG A 174 11.32 5.89 15.45
N LYS A 175 11.40 4.94 14.53
CA LYS A 175 12.38 4.98 13.42
C LYS A 175 12.27 6.25 12.58
N TYR A 176 11.05 6.74 12.35
CA TYR A 176 10.78 7.93 11.54
C TYR A 176 10.52 9.19 12.37
N SER A 177 10.79 9.15 13.68
CA SER A 177 10.56 10.26 14.60
C SER A 177 9.14 10.83 14.51
N LEU A 178 8.17 9.95 14.24
CA LEU A 178 6.77 10.34 14.16
C LEU A 178 6.16 10.33 15.57
N THR A 179 5.57 11.45 15.93
CA THR A 179 4.83 11.67 17.19
C THR A 179 3.38 12.05 16.91
N LYS A 180 2.54 12.02 17.94
CA LYS A 180 1.18 12.55 17.91
C LYS A 180 1.14 13.98 17.37
N ASP A 181 2.02 14.86 17.88
CA ASP A 181 2.05 16.28 17.48
C ASP A 181 2.40 16.47 16.00
N VAL A 182 3.35 15.70 15.50
CA VAL A 182 3.71 15.71 14.06
C VAL A 182 2.51 15.31 13.21
N LEU A 183 1.77 14.28 13.61
CA LEU A 183 0.58 13.84 12.89
C LEU A 183 -0.55 14.87 12.98
N LEU A 184 -0.80 15.45 14.16
CA LEU A 184 -1.80 16.52 14.35
C LEU A 184 -1.51 17.74 13.47
N GLY A 185 -0.25 18.19 13.38
CA GLY A 185 0.13 19.28 12.48
C GLY A 185 -0.13 18.97 11.00
N ARG A 186 -0.01 17.70 10.58
CA ARG A 186 -0.37 17.28 9.22
C ARG A 186 -1.87 17.29 8.98
N LEU A 187 -2.65 16.83 9.97
CA LEU A 187 -4.11 16.84 9.89
C LEU A 187 -4.65 18.27 9.77
N GLU A 188 -4.10 19.20 10.55
CA GLU A 188 -4.46 20.63 10.46
C GLU A 188 -4.11 21.20 9.07
N HIS A 189 -2.92 20.91 8.55
CA HIS A 189 -2.54 21.33 7.20
C HIS A 189 -3.50 20.77 6.12
N ILE A 190 -3.94 19.50 6.25
CA ILE A 190 -4.90 18.89 5.31
C ILE A 190 -6.27 19.56 5.43
N LYS A 191 -6.72 19.87 6.65
CA LYS A 191 -7.98 20.57 6.90
C LYS A 191 -8.00 21.95 6.26
N GLU A 192 -6.89 22.70 6.34
CA GLU A 192 -6.78 24.04 5.76
C GLU A 192 -6.63 24.04 4.23
N ASN A 193 -5.86 23.07 3.70
CA ASN A 193 -5.41 23.11 2.30
C ASN A 193 -6.04 22.03 1.42
N GLY A 194 -6.68 21.01 2.00
CA GLY A 194 -7.25 19.85 1.30
C GLY A 194 -6.23 18.80 0.86
N TRP A 195 -4.94 18.97 1.14
CA TRP A 195 -3.88 18.04 0.71
C TRP A 195 -2.76 17.97 1.73
N GLY A 196 -2.03 16.86 1.70
CA GLY A 196 -0.86 16.60 2.55
C GLY A 196 0.42 16.43 1.73
N THR A 197 1.56 16.52 2.41
CA THR A 197 2.89 16.34 1.80
C THR A 197 3.75 15.41 2.64
N ALA A 198 4.76 14.83 2.00
CA ALA A 198 5.79 14.03 2.65
C ALA A 198 7.15 14.22 1.99
N GLN A 199 8.21 14.17 2.79
CA GLN A 199 9.59 14.25 2.34
C GLN A 199 10.45 13.25 3.11
N GLY A 200 10.92 12.18 2.43
CA GLY A 200 11.87 11.24 2.99
C GLY A 200 11.38 10.33 4.12
N GLU A 201 10.07 10.28 4.38
CA GLU A 201 9.52 9.63 5.59
C GLU A 201 9.39 8.12 5.49
N TRP A 202 9.15 7.59 4.32
CA TRP A 202 8.97 6.14 4.09
C TRP A 202 10.03 5.58 3.13
N ALA A 203 10.66 6.46 2.38
CA ALA A 203 11.88 6.24 1.62
C ALA A 203 12.61 7.57 1.56
N GLU A 204 13.87 7.59 1.97
CA GLU A 204 14.68 8.81 2.10
C GLU A 204 14.71 9.64 0.82
N GLU A 205 14.75 8.96 -0.32
CA GLU A 205 14.81 9.57 -1.66
C GLU A 205 13.44 9.92 -2.25
N ALA A 206 12.34 9.68 -1.54
CA ALA A 206 11.00 9.92 -2.03
C ALA A 206 10.35 11.14 -1.37
N SER A 207 9.60 11.88 -2.17
CA SER A 207 8.72 12.96 -1.73
C SER A 207 7.40 12.90 -2.47
N GLY A 208 6.40 13.62 -2.00
CA GLY A 208 5.12 13.62 -2.69
C GLY A 208 4.08 14.54 -2.08
N VAL A 209 2.98 14.62 -2.79
CA VAL A 209 1.76 15.30 -2.42
C VAL A 209 0.63 14.29 -2.42
N ALA A 210 -0.34 14.42 -1.53
CA ALA A 210 -1.50 13.55 -1.48
C ALA A 210 -2.78 14.32 -1.18
N ALA A 211 -3.91 13.82 -1.64
CA ALA A 211 -5.22 14.36 -1.33
C ALA A 211 -6.17 13.24 -0.88
N PRO A 212 -7.04 13.47 0.10
CA PRO A 212 -8.09 12.53 0.48
C PRO A 212 -9.16 12.44 -0.62
N VAL A 213 -9.66 11.23 -0.84
CA VAL A 213 -10.81 10.96 -1.71
C VAL A 213 -12.03 10.80 -0.82
N TYR A 214 -13.02 11.64 -1.02
CA TYR A 214 -14.27 11.62 -0.26
C TYR A 214 -15.38 10.97 -1.07
N ASP A 215 -16.25 10.23 -0.42
CA ASP A 215 -17.55 9.86 -0.95
C ASP A 215 -18.59 10.98 -0.71
N ARG A 216 -19.83 10.75 -1.16
CA ARG A 216 -20.96 11.70 -1.03
C ARG A 216 -21.36 11.97 0.42
N GLU A 217 -21.10 11.05 1.34
CA GLU A 217 -21.32 11.21 2.77
C GLU A 217 -20.20 12.08 3.42
N GLY A 218 -19.13 12.38 2.68
CA GLY A 218 -17.97 13.13 3.17
C GLY A 218 -16.95 12.25 3.91
N GLU A 219 -17.09 10.92 3.83
CA GLU A 219 -16.14 9.98 4.41
C GLU A 219 -14.90 9.80 3.52
N VAL A 220 -13.74 9.64 4.13
CA VAL A 220 -12.49 9.37 3.38
C VAL A 220 -12.41 7.90 3.03
N ILE A 221 -12.68 7.57 1.77
CA ILE A 221 -12.63 6.20 1.25
C ILE A 221 -11.24 5.79 0.76
N ALA A 222 -10.41 6.76 0.37
CA ALA A 222 -9.05 6.54 -0.16
C ALA A 222 -8.19 7.80 -0.04
N ALA A 223 -6.92 7.68 -0.44
CA ALA A 223 -6.05 8.83 -0.70
C ALA A 223 -5.32 8.65 -2.03
N ILE A 224 -5.31 9.69 -2.87
CA ILE A 224 -4.41 9.73 -4.03
C ILE A 224 -3.09 10.34 -3.60
N ALA A 225 -1.97 9.77 -4.09
CA ALA A 225 -0.63 10.32 -3.90
C ALA A 225 0.08 10.49 -5.24
N ILE A 226 0.76 11.63 -5.40
CA ILE A 226 1.69 11.90 -6.50
C ILE A 226 3.09 11.84 -5.90
N ALA A 227 3.86 10.80 -6.28
CA ALA A 227 5.17 10.49 -5.72
C ALA A 227 6.29 10.76 -6.72
N MET A 228 7.35 11.39 -6.24
CA MET A 228 8.51 11.79 -7.03
C MET A 228 9.82 11.57 -6.28
N PRO A 229 10.97 11.50 -6.97
CA PRO A 229 12.27 11.60 -6.33
C PRO A 229 12.42 12.92 -5.57
N ARG A 230 13.03 12.87 -4.39
CA ARG A 230 13.26 14.05 -3.53
C ARG A 230 14.00 15.17 -4.25
N SER A 231 14.90 14.82 -5.17
CA SER A 231 15.67 15.79 -5.98
C SER A 231 14.78 16.69 -6.87
N ARG A 232 13.59 16.25 -7.24
CA ARG A 232 12.62 17.06 -8.01
C ARG A 232 11.61 17.81 -7.14
N TYR A 233 11.50 17.43 -5.86
CA TYR A 233 10.53 18.05 -4.97
C TYR A 233 10.95 19.47 -4.56
N ASN A 234 10.22 20.45 -5.04
CA ASN A 234 10.39 21.85 -4.70
C ASN A 234 9.04 22.59 -4.68
N LYS A 235 9.06 23.88 -4.37
CA LYS A 235 7.83 24.68 -4.28
C LYS A 235 7.01 24.68 -5.58
N SER A 236 7.67 24.77 -6.75
CA SER A 236 7.01 24.75 -8.06
C SER A 236 6.31 23.42 -8.32
N TYR A 237 6.99 22.31 -8.06
CA TYR A 237 6.39 20.96 -8.20
C TYR A 237 5.21 20.75 -7.25
N ARG A 238 5.31 21.23 -6.01
CA ARG A 238 4.20 21.17 -5.06
C ARG A 238 2.97 21.91 -5.57
N HIS A 239 3.17 23.13 -6.10
CA HIS A 239 2.10 23.93 -6.72
C HIS A 239 1.48 23.28 -7.97
N LYS A 240 2.22 22.46 -8.69
CA LYS A 240 1.73 21.69 -9.83
C LYS A 240 0.99 20.43 -9.39
N CYS A 241 1.54 19.69 -8.43
CA CYS A 241 1.03 18.37 -8.04
C CYS A 241 -0.19 18.43 -7.11
N ALA A 242 -0.30 19.45 -6.23
CA ALA A 242 -1.43 19.56 -5.31
C ALA A 242 -2.77 19.75 -6.04
N PRO A 243 -2.91 20.67 -7.01
CA PRO A 243 -4.15 20.79 -7.79
C PRO A 243 -4.49 19.51 -8.58
N ALA A 244 -3.49 18.83 -9.15
CA ALA A 244 -3.70 17.58 -9.88
C ALA A 244 -4.19 16.46 -8.95
N ALA A 245 -3.63 16.36 -7.74
CA ALA A 245 -4.11 15.39 -6.74
C ALA A 245 -5.53 15.69 -6.28
N LEU A 246 -5.84 16.95 -5.98
CA LEU A 246 -7.19 17.38 -5.57
C LEU A 246 -8.23 17.14 -6.66
N LYS A 247 -7.91 17.48 -7.92
CA LYS A 247 -8.79 17.23 -9.07
C LYS A 247 -9.07 15.74 -9.24
N ALA A 248 -8.03 14.91 -9.22
CA ALA A 248 -8.19 13.47 -9.36
C ALA A 248 -8.94 12.86 -8.18
N ALA A 249 -8.67 13.29 -6.94
CA ALA A 249 -9.39 12.84 -5.76
C ALA A 249 -10.90 13.12 -5.88
N LYS A 250 -11.28 14.34 -6.28
CA LYS A 250 -12.67 14.72 -6.48
C LYS A 250 -13.36 13.85 -7.53
N LEU A 251 -12.73 13.66 -8.71
CA LEU A 251 -13.31 12.88 -9.80
C LEU A 251 -13.43 11.40 -9.45
N ILE A 252 -12.50 10.84 -8.68
CA ILE A 252 -12.58 9.45 -8.20
C ILE A 252 -13.78 9.30 -7.24
N GLY A 253 -13.97 10.22 -6.30
CA GLY A 253 -15.10 10.19 -5.38
C GLY A 253 -16.45 10.29 -6.08
N GLU A 254 -16.61 11.26 -7.00
CA GLU A 254 -17.83 11.44 -7.79
C GLU A 254 -18.19 10.19 -8.62
N GLU A 255 -17.19 9.53 -9.20
CA GLU A 255 -17.42 8.32 -9.99
C GLU A 255 -17.70 7.10 -9.09
N TYR A 256 -17.01 6.97 -7.96
CA TYR A 256 -17.27 5.94 -6.97
C TYR A 256 -18.74 5.97 -6.52
N ASP A 257 -19.27 7.13 -6.20
CA ASP A 257 -20.67 7.33 -5.81
C ASP A 257 -21.66 6.98 -6.93
N SER A 258 -21.26 7.16 -8.17
CA SER A 258 -22.13 6.86 -9.33
C SER A 258 -22.34 5.36 -9.53
N ILE A 259 -21.36 4.54 -9.12
CA ILE A 259 -21.37 3.07 -9.29
C ILE A 259 -21.93 2.36 -8.06
N ASN A 260 -21.74 2.94 -6.86
CA ASN A 260 -22.14 2.34 -5.59
C ASN A 260 -23.45 2.96 -5.03
N ARG A 261 -24.36 3.27 -5.93
CA ARG A 261 -25.71 3.79 -5.60
C ARG A 261 -26.63 2.72 -5.08
#